data_419d295149366345cd6ec97a8927a334
#
_entry.id   419d295149366345cd6ec97a8927a334
#
_cell.length_a   1.000
_cell.length_b   1.000
_cell.length_c   1.000
_cell.angle_alpha   90.00
_cell.angle_beta   90.00
_cell.angle_gamma   90.00
#
_symmetry.space_group_name_H-M   'P 1'
#
loop_
_entity.id
_entity.type
_entity.pdbx_description
1 polymer ?
#
loop_
_entity_poly.entity_id
_entity_poly.type
_entity_poly.pdbx_seq_one_letter_code
_entity_poly.pdbx_strand_id
1 'polypeptide(L)'
;MAGFIQRRKLDLLLAIFSNLQYGSLTVTLPDGSTRVFDGARPGPSADVQFHSMDAVARLISDGKMGFCEAVMDGEIDSSSMSCLIELAVMHDEYLTKQMAANAWRRISLRLFHGLRRNSKFGSARNIAYHYDLGNDFYSSWLDSTMTYSSAVYDRDSDDLSTAQRNKYRNLADLADIQPGDHVLEIGCGWGGFAKYAVEERGARVTGITISKEQHDFARKRLADAGLSDRAEVKLIDYRDLEGRFDKIVSIEMFEAVGQAYWGTYFEAISSLLKDGGRAALQAITIEDDAFDEYVRDPDFIQRYIFPGGMLPSMPRLERPVEDAGLKLMESNGFGLHYARTLAEWRDRFNAAWPGLAKDKFDMRFKRMWELYLSYCEGGFRAGMIDVKQLLFVHNRPTGG
;
A
#
# COMPACT_ATOMS: atom_id res chain seq x y z
N MET A 1 13.15 15.71 -38.65
CA MET A 1 13.59 16.09 -37.27
C MET A 1 13.00 15.15 -36.20
N ALA A 2 11.71 14.85 -36.22
CA ALA A 2 11.10 13.97 -35.18
C ALA A 2 11.76 12.58 -35.10
N GLY A 3 11.95 11.87 -36.21
CA GLY A 3 12.60 10.56 -36.23
C GLY A 3 14.05 10.53 -35.72
N PHE A 4 14.80 11.61 -35.89
CA PHE A 4 16.16 11.73 -35.38
C PHE A 4 16.19 11.88 -33.83
N ILE A 5 15.25 12.63 -33.28
CA ILE A 5 15.12 12.83 -31.81
C ILE A 5 14.67 11.52 -31.15
N GLN A 6 13.71 10.82 -31.74
CA GLN A 6 13.24 9.50 -31.23
C GLN A 6 14.36 8.47 -31.26
N ARG A 7 15.15 8.43 -32.33
CA ARG A 7 16.29 7.50 -32.45
C ARG A 7 17.35 7.77 -31.38
N ARG A 8 17.68 9.04 -31.11
CA ARG A 8 18.60 9.41 -30.02
C ARG A 8 18.08 8.99 -28.63
N LYS A 9 16.76 9.12 -28.38
CA LYS A 9 16.16 8.66 -27.11
C LYS A 9 16.23 7.14 -26.97
N LEU A 10 16.01 6.41 -28.07
CA LEU A 10 16.15 4.96 -28.09
C LEU A 10 17.60 4.56 -27.79
N ASP A 11 18.59 5.16 -28.45
CA ASP A 11 20.01 4.88 -28.20
C ASP A 11 20.38 5.12 -26.75
N LEU A 12 19.86 6.20 -26.14
CA LEU A 12 20.05 6.51 -24.74
C LEU A 12 19.43 5.44 -23.84
N LEU A 13 18.18 5.02 -24.11
CA LEU A 13 17.50 3.96 -23.36
C LEU A 13 18.27 2.64 -23.39
N LEU A 14 18.71 2.23 -24.57
CA LEU A 14 19.49 1.00 -24.73
C LEU A 14 20.86 1.09 -24.02
N ALA A 15 21.50 2.27 -24.03
CA ALA A 15 22.73 2.51 -23.28
C ALA A 15 22.50 2.45 -21.76
N ILE A 16 21.35 2.90 -21.25
CA ILE A 16 20.97 2.77 -19.84
C ILE A 16 20.82 1.29 -19.49
N PHE A 17 20.10 0.52 -20.29
CA PHE A 17 19.87 -0.90 -20.04
C PHE A 17 21.15 -1.75 -20.17
N SER A 18 22.13 -1.35 -20.99
CA SER A 18 23.42 -2.04 -21.07
C SER A 18 24.27 -1.98 -19.81
N ASN A 19 23.88 -1.16 -18.83
CA ASN A 19 24.59 -1.01 -17.54
C ASN A 19 23.82 -1.67 -16.37
N LEU A 20 22.93 -2.63 -16.64
CA LEU A 20 22.27 -3.40 -15.58
C LEU A 20 23.32 -4.12 -14.72
N GLN A 21 23.12 -4.09 -13.39
CA GLN A 21 23.99 -4.77 -12.44
C GLN A 21 23.43 -6.12 -12.01
N TYR A 22 22.10 -6.24 -11.95
CA TYR A 22 21.38 -7.41 -11.46
C TYR A 22 20.40 -7.93 -12.52
N GLY A 23 20.16 -9.23 -12.52
CA GLY A 23 19.11 -9.87 -13.31
C GLY A 23 19.30 -9.77 -14.83
N SER A 24 18.23 -9.89 -15.57
CA SER A 24 18.22 -9.76 -17.03
C SER A 24 16.98 -9.03 -17.53
N LEU A 25 17.11 -8.30 -18.65
CA LEU A 25 16.02 -7.59 -19.30
C LEU A 25 15.98 -7.90 -20.79
N THR A 26 14.85 -8.45 -21.24
CA THR A 26 14.56 -8.59 -22.67
C THR A 26 13.69 -7.42 -23.13
N VAL A 27 14.17 -6.66 -24.11
CA VAL A 27 13.49 -5.48 -24.66
C VAL A 27 13.01 -5.78 -26.08
N THR A 28 11.72 -5.70 -26.32
CA THR A 28 11.12 -5.77 -27.66
C THR A 28 10.74 -4.36 -28.12
N LEU A 29 11.28 -3.95 -29.26
CA LEU A 29 11.07 -2.63 -29.86
C LEU A 29 9.86 -2.61 -30.78
N PRO A 30 9.33 -1.41 -31.14
CA PRO A 30 8.16 -1.28 -32.02
C PRO A 30 8.32 -1.90 -33.42
N ASP A 31 9.53 -2.07 -33.89
CA ASP A 31 9.85 -2.75 -35.17
C ASP A 31 9.91 -4.29 -35.03
N GLY A 32 9.64 -4.83 -33.84
CA GLY A 32 9.72 -6.26 -33.54
C GLY A 32 11.11 -6.75 -33.18
N SER A 33 12.15 -5.93 -33.29
CA SER A 33 13.50 -6.32 -32.91
C SER A 33 13.63 -6.49 -31.39
N THR A 34 14.40 -7.52 -30.99
CA THR A 34 14.61 -7.85 -29.57
C THR A 34 16.06 -7.61 -29.17
N ARG A 35 16.28 -7.12 -27.97
CA ARG A 35 17.58 -6.95 -27.33
C ARG A 35 17.55 -7.58 -25.95
N VAL A 36 18.62 -8.25 -25.56
CA VAL A 36 18.78 -8.84 -24.22
C VAL A 36 19.94 -8.12 -23.51
N PHE A 37 19.71 -7.79 -22.26
CA PHE A 37 20.69 -7.15 -21.38
C PHE A 37 20.81 -8.00 -20.12
N ASP A 38 22.02 -8.44 -19.80
CA ASP A 38 22.32 -9.27 -18.65
C ASP A 38 23.14 -8.49 -17.63
N GLY A 39 22.71 -8.50 -16.39
CA GLY A 39 23.46 -7.96 -15.27
C GLY A 39 24.57 -8.89 -14.82
N ALA A 40 25.58 -8.34 -14.16
CA ALA A 40 26.73 -9.12 -13.65
C ALA A 40 26.37 -9.98 -12.43
N ARG A 41 25.24 -9.73 -11.78
CA ARG A 41 24.79 -10.38 -10.54
C ARG A 41 23.41 -11.03 -10.73
N PRO A 42 23.11 -12.08 -9.95
CA PRO A 42 21.77 -12.68 -9.97
C PRO A 42 20.68 -11.65 -9.62
N GLY A 43 19.50 -11.83 -10.22
CA GLY A 43 18.33 -10.99 -9.99
C GLY A 43 17.15 -11.46 -10.84
N PRO A 44 16.03 -10.70 -10.84
CA PRO A 44 14.86 -11.06 -11.62
C PRO A 44 15.14 -11.05 -13.12
N SER A 45 14.48 -11.96 -13.85
CA SER A 45 14.45 -11.95 -15.30
C SER A 45 13.14 -11.31 -15.75
N ALA A 46 13.25 -10.21 -16.48
CA ALA A 46 12.10 -9.39 -16.90
C ALA A 46 12.10 -9.16 -18.40
N ASP A 47 10.94 -8.81 -18.95
CA ASP A 47 10.79 -8.34 -20.31
C ASP A 47 10.00 -7.03 -20.34
N VAL A 48 10.21 -6.26 -21.40
CA VAL A 48 9.42 -5.08 -21.72
C VAL A 48 9.21 -4.99 -23.23
N GLN A 49 7.97 -4.75 -23.62
CA GLN A 49 7.59 -4.52 -25.01
C GLN A 49 7.09 -3.08 -25.20
N PHE A 50 7.75 -2.35 -26.09
CA PHE A 50 7.32 -1.02 -26.53
C PHE A 50 6.52 -1.13 -27.82
N HIS A 51 5.27 -0.64 -27.80
CA HIS A 51 4.40 -0.66 -28.99
C HIS A 51 4.57 0.58 -29.87
N SER A 52 5.19 1.65 -29.34
CA SER A 52 5.45 2.87 -30.08
C SER A 52 6.78 3.53 -29.69
N MET A 53 7.34 4.32 -30.60
CA MET A 53 8.50 5.17 -30.28
C MET A 53 8.13 6.32 -29.34
N ASP A 54 6.86 6.68 -29.24
CA ASP A 54 6.38 7.68 -28.29
C ASP A 54 6.43 7.14 -26.86
N ALA A 55 6.17 5.85 -26.63
CA ALA A 55 6.36 5.21 -25.33
C ALA A 55 7.83 5.30 -24.86
N VAL A 56 8.79 5.01 -25.76
CA VAL A 56 10.23 5.19 -25.49
C VAL A 56 10.54 6.66 -25.14
N ALA A 57 9.95 7.59 -25.89
CA ALA A 57 10.16 9.01 -25.66
C ALA A 57 9.58 9.48 -24.32
N ARG A 58 8.42 8.97 -23.91
CA ARG A 58 7.77 9.25 -22.61
C ARG A 58 8.62 8.73 -21.45
N LEU A 59 9.10 7.48 -21.52
CA LEU A 59 9.97 6.92 -20.50
C LEU A 59 11.21 7.80 -20.25
N ILE A 60 11.91 8.20 -21.31
CA ILE A 60 13.11 9.04 -21.20
C ILE A 60 12.80 10.46 -20.71
N SER A 61 11.67 11.06 -21.15
CA SER A 61 11.35 12.46 -20.82
C SER A 61 10.71 12.63 -19.44
N ASP A 62 9.89 11.66 -19.04
CA ASP A 62 9.02 11.74 -17.86
C ASP A 62 9.35 10.69 -16.81
N GLY A 63 10.39 9.87 -17.03
CA GLY A 63 10.91 8.89 -16.07
C GLY A 63 9.84 7.88 -15.63
N LYS A 64 9.87 7.55 -14.34
CA LYS A 64 8.97 6.57 -13.71
C LYS A 64 7.48 6.85 -14.01
N MET A 65 7.08 8.12 -13.95
CA MET A 65 5.68 8.49 -14.21
C MET A 65 5.30 8.32 -15.68
N GLY A 66 6.21 8.66 -16.61
CA GLY A 66 6.01 8.43 -18.05
C GLY A 66 5.88 6.95 -18.39
N PHE A 67 6.63 6.08 -17.71
CA PHE A 67 6.48 4.63 -17.79
C PHE A 67 5.09 4.18 -17.35
N CYS A 68 4.67 4.56 -16.14
CA CYS A 68 3.37 4.15 -15.59
C CYS A 68 2.20 4.59 -16.48
N GLU A 69 2.24 5.84 -16.98
CA GLU A 69 1.21 6.34 -17.88
C GLU A 69 1.22 5.62 -19.24
N ALA A 70 2.39 5.27 -19.78
CA ALA A 70 2.48 4.52 -21.03
C ALA A 70 1.94 3.07 -20.87
N VAL A 71 2.17 2.43 -19.72
CA VAL A 71 1.54 1.14 -19.39
C VAL A 71 0.02 1.27 -19.33
N MET A 72 -0.50 2.28 -18.62
CA MET A 72 -1.95 2.52 -18.53
C MET A 72 -2.59 2.76 -19.90
N ASP A 73 -1.89 3.47 -20.78
CA ASP A 73 -2.36 3.78 -22.14
C ASP A 73 -2.17 2.61 -23.13
N GLY A 74 -1.54 1.51 -22.71
CA GLY A 74 -1.31 0.32 -23.53
C GLY A 74 -0.18 0.47 -24.54
N GLU A 75 0.74 1.39 -24.29
CA GLU A 75 1.92 1.62 -25.13
C GLU A 75 3.14 0.79 -24.67
N ILE A 76 3.11 0.25 -23.46
CA ILE A 76 4.12 -0.64 -22.88
C ILE A 76 3.43 -1.84 -22.26
N ASP A 77 3.94 -3.04 -22.52
CA ASP A 77 3.53 -4.29 -21.89
C ASP A 77 4.75 -5.06 -21.36
N SER A 78 4.50 -6.02 -20.48
CA SER A 78 5.47 -7.00 -19.96
C SER A 78 4.72 -8.29 -19.66
N SER A 79 5.38 -9.45 -19.84
CA SER A 79 4.81 -10.75 -19.44
C SER A 79 4.71 -10.88 -17.92
N SER A 80 5.58 -10.16 -17.17
CA SER A 80 5.55 -10.05 -15.72
C SER A 80 5.89 -8.64 -15.28
N MET A 81 4.87 -7.80 -15.16
CA MET A 81 5.06 -6.42 -14.74
C MET A 81 5.71 -6.32 -13.35
N SER A 82 5.41 -7.24 -12.43
CA SER A 82 6.04 -7.25 -11.10
C SER A 82 7.55 -7.55 -11.15
N CYS A 83 8.00 -8.47 -11.99
CA CYS A 83 9.44 -8.73 -12.19
C CYS A 83 10.14 -7.52 -12.83
N LEU A 84 9.46 -6.84 -13.77
CA LEU A 84 10.00 -5.62 -14.40
C LEU A 84 10.14 -4.48 -13.38
N ILE A 85 9.15 -4.30 -12.52
CA ILE A 85 9.20 -3.30 -11.43
C ILE A 85 10.28 -3.67 -10.41
N GLU A 86 10.35 -4.95 -9.98
CA GLU A 86 11.39 -5.42 -9.07
C GLU A 86 12.79 -5.12 -9.62
N LEU A 87 13.04 -5.46 -10.90
CA LEU A 87 14.30 -5.17 -11.59
C LEU A 87 14.58 -3.66 -11.61
N ALA A 88 13.56 -2.84 -11.91
CA ALA A 88 13.70 -1.38 -11.95
C ALA A 88 14.00 -0.79 -10.57
N VAL A 89 13.36 -1.29 -9.50
CA VAL A 89 13.60 -0.86 -8.12
C VAL A 89 15.01 -1.22 -7.66
N MET A 90 15.51 -2.40 -7.98
CA MET A 90 16.91 -2.79 -7.69
C MET A 90 17.95 -1.87 -8.36
N HIS A 91 17.54 -1.13 -9.39
CA HIS A 91 18.41 -0.18 -10.12
C HIS A 91 17.95 1.28 -9.93
N ASP A 92 17.11 1.56 -8.92
CA ASP A 92 16.39 2.84 -8.81
C ASP A 92 17.34 4.05 -8.76
N GLU A 93 18.38 4.00 -7.95
CA GLU A 93 19.36 5.08 -7.84
C GLU A 93 20.04 5.37 -9.20
N TYR A 94 20.42 4.31 -9.94
CA TYR A 94 21.03 4.43 -11.25
C TYR A 94 20.05 5.00 -12.27
N LEU A 95 18.84 4.42 -12.36
CA LEU A 95 17.81 4.83 -13.31
C LEU A 95 17.34 6.28 -13.07
N THR A 96 17.17 6.66 -11.81
CA THR A 96 16.78 8.03 -11.44
C THR A 96 17.84 9.06 -11.85
N LYS A 97 19.11 8.74 -11.70
CA LYS A 97 20.20 9.62 -12.15
C LYS A 97 20.24 9.78 -13.67
N GLN A 98 19.95 8.72 -14.43
CA GLN A 98 20.00 8.72 -15.89
C GLN A 98 18.73 9.29 -16.56
N MET A 99 17.56 9.03 -15.96
CA MET A 99 16.24 9.43 -16.48
C MET A 99 15.68 10.63 -15.69
N ALA A 100 16.43 11.73 -15.60
CA ALA A 100 15.98 12.91 -14.89
C ALA A 100 14.69 13.45 -15.50
N ALA A 101 13.55 13.33 -14.77
CA ALA A 101 12.28 13.86 -15.18
C ALA A 101 12.35 15.37 -15.42
N ASN A 102 11.59 15.86 -16.39
CA ASN A 102 11.51 17.26 -16.74
C ASN A 102 11.15 18.09 -15.47
N ALA A 103 12.00 19.07 -15.11
CA ALA A 103 11.88 19.86 -13.87
C ALA A 103 10.48 20.50 -13.68
N TRP A 104 9.86 20.96 -14.78
CA TRP A 104 8.52 21.54 -14.76
C TRP A 104 7.43 20.53 -14.38
N ARG A 105 7.55 19.28 -14.83
CA ARG A 105 6.61 18.21 -14.48
C ARG A 105 6.74 17.83 -13.01
N ARG A 106 7.96 17.77 -12.47
CA ARG A 106 8.18 17.59 -11.02
C ARG A 106 7.50 18.68 -10.19
N ILE A 107 7.61 19.95 -10.60
CA ILE A 107 6.96 21.07 -9.91
C ILE A 107 5.45 20.93 -9.94
N SER A 108 4.84 20.59 -11.09
CA SER A 108 3.39 20.41 -11.20
C SER A 108 2.87 19.25 -10.34
N LEU A 109 3.60 18.16 -10.27
CA LEU A 109 3.28 17.01 -9.42
C LEU A 109 3.32 17.37 -7.93
N ARG A 110 4.35 18.11 -7.49
CA ARG A 110 4.46 18.59 -6.11
C ARG A 110 3.32 19.52 -5.72
N LEU A 111 2.95 20.46 -6.60
CA LEU A 111 1.82 21.36 -6.36
C LEU A 111 0.50 20.58 -6.25
N PHE A 112 0.28 19.60 -7.11
CA PHE A 112 -0.92 18.76 -7.08
C PHE A 112 -1.01 17.92 -5.81
N HIS A 113 0.10 17.32 -5.37
CA HIS A 113 0.15 16.57 -4.11
C HIS A 113 -0.06 17.48 -2.89
N GLY A 114 0.54 18.67 -2.88
CA GLY A 114 0.38 19.66 -1.81
C GLY A 114 -1.07 20.12 -1.60
N LEU A 115 -1.92 20.04 -2.62
CA LEU A 115 -3.35 20.36 -2.53
C LEU A 115 -4.20 19.24 -1.89
N ARG A 116 -3.66 18.01 -1.77
CA ARG A 116 -4.36 16.83 -1.22
C ARG A 116 -3.93 16.53 0.23
N ARG A 117 -3.86 17.59 1.07
CA ARG A 117 -3.53 17.44 2.49
C ARG A 117 -4.55 16.59 3.23
N ASN A 118 -4.09 15.75 4.16
CA ASN A 118 -4.92 14.87 5.01
C ASN A 118 -5.50 15.60 6.24
N SER A 119 -6.00 16.85 6.06
CA SER A 119 -6.91 17.47 7.04
C SER A 119 -8.17 16.60 7.18
N LYS A 120 -9.00 16.81 8.22
CA LYS A 120 -10.24 16.02 8.40
C LYS A 120 -11.10 15.95 7.13
N PHE A 121 -11.31 17.07 6.44
CA PHE A 121 -12.03 17.10 5.15
C PHE A 121 -11.23 16.47 4.00
N GLY A 122 -9.91 16.63 3.99
CA GLY A 122 -9.01 16.06 2.98
C GLY A 122 -8.97 14.54 3.06
N SER A 123 -8.84 13.98 4.28
CA SER A 123 -8.82 12.53 4.51
C SER A 123 -10.12 11.87 4.06
N ALA A 124 -11.28 12.43 4.43
CA ALA A 124 -12.58 11.89 4.01
C ALA A 124 -12.71 11.87 2.47
N ARG A 125 -12.30 12.95 1.79
CA ARG A 125 -12.35 13.04 0.32
C ARG A 125 -11.36 12.08 -0.36
N ASN A 126 -10.14 11.95 0.18
CA ASN A 126 -9.12 11.06 -0.39
C ASN A 126 -9.51 9.59 -0.22
N ILE A 127 -10.09 9.22 0.92
CA ILE A 127 -10.61 7.89 1.18
C ILE A 127 -11.83 7.60 0.30
N ALA A 128 -12.79 8.54 0.18
CA ALA A 128 -13.93 8.39 -0.71
C ALA A 128 -13.47 8.11 -2.15
N TYR A 129 -12.49 8.85 -2.66
CA TYR A 129 -11.97 8.65 -4.02
C TYR A 129 -11.54 7.21 -4.31
N HIS A 130 -10.90 6.54 -3.34
CA HIS A 130 -10.44 5.16 -3.51
C HIS A 130 -11.57 4.14 -3.28
N TYR A 131 -12.38 4.31 -2.22
CA TYR A 131 -13.42 3.34 -1.84
C TYR A 131 -14.77 3.53 -2.57
N ASP A 132 -14.98 4.63 -3.28
CA ASP A 132 -16.16 4.90 -4.13
C ASP A 132 -16.26 3.97 -5.35
N LEU A 133 -15.26 3.09 -5.58
CA LEU A 133 -15.36 1.99 -6.55
C LEU A 133 -16.48 1.00 -6.18
N GLY A 134 -16.90 1.00 -4.92
CA GLY A 134 -18.04 0.23 -4.39
C GLY A 134 -17.69 -1.16 -3.87
N ASN A 135 -18.53 -1.65 -2.95
CA ASN A 135 -18.32 -2.96 -2.31
C ASN A 135 -18.31 -4.11 -3.32
N ASP A 136 -19.09 -4.02 -4.39
CA ASP A 136 -19.15 -5.06 -5.43
C ASP A 136 -17.80 -5.20 -6.16
N PHE A 137 -17.10 -4.09 -6.38
CA PHE A 137 -15.77 -4.12 -6.96
C PHE A 137 -14.79 -4.87 -6.06
N TYR A 138 -14.70 -4.50 -4.79
CA TYR A 138 -13.76 -5.14 -3.86
C TYR A 138 -14.11 -6.60 -3.58
N SER A 139 -15.40 -6.93 -3.40
CA SER A 139 -15.85 -8.30 -3.13
C SER A 139 -15.60 -9.26 -4.28
N SER A 140 -15.44 -8.77 -5.50
CA SER A 140 -15.20 -9.61 -6.68
C SER A 140 -13.80 -10.24 -6.70
N TRP A 141 -12.82 -9.67 -6.00
CA TRP A 141 -11.43 -10.14 -6.01
C TRP A 141 -10.77 -10.26 -4.63
N LEU A 142 -11.28 -9.60 -3.59
CA LEU A 142 -10.85 -9.88 -2.22
C LEU A 142 -11.33 -11.28 -1.78
N ASP A 143 -10.80 -11.77 -0.68
CA ASP A 143 -11.26 -13.00 -0.04
C ASP A 143 -12.58 -12.78 0.73
N SER A 144 -13.15 -13.86 1.29
CA SER A 144 -14.42 -13.81 2.03
C SER A 144 -14.38 -12.93 3.28
N THR A 145 -13.20 -12.65 3.81
CA THR A 145 -13.04 -11.72 4.94
C THR A 145 -13.16 -10.26 4.53
N MET A 146 -13.14 -9.95 3.23
CA MET A 146 -13.12 -8.59 2.70
C MET A 146 -11.98 -7.76 3.28
N THR A 147 -10.79 -8.37 3.36
CA THR A 147 -9.62 -7.73 3.95
C THR A 147 -8.72 -7.15 2.87
N TYR A 148 -8.60 -5.83 2.88
CA TYR A 148 -7.76 -5.08 1.94
C TYR A 148 -6.48 -4.60 2.63
N SER A 149 -5.67 -5.55 3.06
CA SER A 149 -4.35 -5.37 3.69
C SER A 149 -3.56 -6.67 3.58
N SER A 150 -2.24 -6.64 3.82
CA SER A 150 -1.38 -7.82 3.71
C SER A 150 -1.90 -8.98 4.54
N ALA A 151 -1.86 -10.17 3.98
CA ALA A 151 -2.03 -11.43 4.69
C ALA A 151 -0.69 -11.95 5.27
N VAL A 152 -0.75 -12.97 6.15
CA VAL A 152 0.42 -13.70 6.66
C VAL A 152 0.24 -15.18 6.38
N TYR A 153 1.10 -15.74 5.57
CA TYR A 153 1.07 -17.16 5.19
C TYR A 153 2.00 -17.96 6.11
N ASP A 154 1.44 -18.72 7.02
CA ASP A 154 2.24 -19.59 7.89
C ASP A 154 2.79 -20.81 7.13
N ARG A 155 2.05 -21.24 6.09
CA ARG A 155 2.38 -22.37 5.22
C ARG A 155 2.20 -21.97 3.75
N ASP A 156 2.95 -22.59 2.88
CA ASP A 156 2.79 -22.39 1.43
C ASP A 156 1.40 -22.81 0.93
N SER A 157 0.76 -23.77 1.61
CA SER A 157 -0.59 -24.26 1.29
C SER A 157 -1.73 -23.38 1.78
N ASP A 158 -1.46 -22.33 2.57
CA ASP A 158 -2.51 -21.45 3.07
C ASP A 158 -3.17 -20.69 1.91
N ASP A 159 -4.50 -20.74 1.86
CA ASP A 159 -5.28 -19.85 1.01
C ASP A 159 -5.34 -18.44 1.60
N LEU A 160 -5.80 -17.48 0.79
CA LEU A 160 -5.83 -16.07 1.18
C LEU A 160 -6.68 -15.83 2.43
N SER A 161 -7.83 -16.50 2.59
CA SER A 161 -8.70 -16.33 3.77
C SER A 161 -8.03 -16.85 5.04
N THR A 162 -7.35 -17.99 4.96
CA THR A 162 -6.55 -18.54 6.06
C THR A 162 -5.40 -17.59 6.42
N ALA A 163 -4.69 -17.09 5.41
CA ALA A 163 -3.57 -16.17 5.61
C ALA A 163 -4.04 -14.83 6.21
N GLN A 164 -5.24 -14.33 5.86
CA GLN A 164 -5.83 -13.15 6.49
C GLN A 164 -6.17 -13.41 7.97
N ARG A 165 -6.68 -14.58 8.31
CA ARG A 165 -6.93 -14.98 9.71
C ARG A 165 -5.62 -15.13 10.51
N ASN A 166 -4.56 -15.66 9.90
CA ASN A 166 -3.23 -15.74 10.51
C ASN A 166 -2.71 -14.33 10.86
N LYS A 167 -2.85 -13.36 9.95
CA LYS A 167 -2.52 -11.97 10.19
C LYS A 167 -3.28 -11.39 11.38
N TYR A 168 -4.59 -11.63 11.47
CA TYR A 168 -5.40 -11.19 12.60
C TYR A 168 -4.96 -11.83 13.92
N ARG A 169 -4.66 -13.14 13.89
CA ARG A 169 -4.14 -13.86 15.04
C ARG A 169 -2.84 -13.21 15.53
N ASN A 170 -1.87 -13.01 14.64
CA ASN A 170 -0.57 -12.45 15.00
C ASN A 170 -0.70 -11.04 15.61
N LEU A 171 -1.58 -10.21 15.05
CA LEU A 171 -1.82 -8.87 15.58
C LEU A 171 -2.54 -8.89 16.93
N ALA A 172 -3.51 -9.81 17.10
CA ALA A 172 -4.21 -10.00 18.37
C ALA A 172 -3.27 -10.54 19.47
N ASP A 173 -2.35 -11.45 19.12
CA ASP A 173 -1.31 -11.96 20.02
C ASP A 173 -0.32 -10.85 20.43
N LEU A 174 0.12 -10.04 19.45
CA LEU A 174 1.00 -8.89 19.68
C LEU A 174 0.36 -7.86 20.63
N ALA A 175 -0.92 -7.57 20.46
CA ALA A 175 -1.69 -6.70 21.35
C ALA A 175 -2.04 -7.39 22.68
N ASP A 176 -1.84 -8.71 22.81
CA ASP A 176 -2.25 -9.52 23.96
C ASP A 176 -3.74 -9.35 24.29
N ILE A 177 -4.59 -9.53 23.29
CA ILE A 177 -6.05 -9.40 23.44
C ILE A 177 -6.60 -10.57 24.22
N GLN A 178 -7.22 -10.29 25.39
CA GLN A 178 -7.81 -11.26 26.29
C GLN A 178 -9.35 -11.22 26.24
N PRO A 179 -10.04 -12.30 26.64
CA PRO A 179 -11.49 -12.28 26.76
C PRO A 179 -11.99 -11.17 27.68
N GLY A 180 -12.95 -10.39 27.18
CA GLY A 180 -13.52 -9.25 27.91
C GLY A 180 -12.83 -7.92 27.68
N ASP A 181 -11.63 -7.88 27.08
CA ASP A 181 -10.98 -6.62 26.73
C ASP A 181 -11.88 -5.77 25.81
N HIS A 182 -11.86 -4.47 26.02
CA HIS A 182 -12.45 -3.51 25.09
C HIS A 182 -11.39 -3.02 24.10
N VAL A 183 -11.49 -3.48 22.87
CA VAL A 183 -10.56 -3.19 21.79
C VAL A 183 -11.10 -2.04 20.93
N LEU A 184 -10.26 -1.05 20.65
CA LEU A 184 -10.50 -0.07 19.60
C LEU A 184 -9.82 -0.52 18.32
N GLU A 185 -10.56 -0.60 17.21
CA GLU A 185 -10.01 -0.77 15.87
C GLU A 185 -10.08 0.54 15.08
N ILE A 186 -8.93 1.17 14.83
CA ILE A 186 -8.83 2.41 14.07
C ILE A 186 -8.70 2.08 12.58
N GLY A 187 -9.73 2.40 11.79
CA GLY A 187 -9.80 2.01 10.39
C GLY A 187 -10.28 0.57 10.20
N CYS A 188 -11.48 0.27 10.70
CA CYS A 188 -11.99 -1.11 10.75
C CYS A 188 -12.36 -1.72 9.39
N GLY A 189 -12.22 -0.98 8.29
CA GLY A 189 -12.56 -1.47 6.97
C GLY A 189 -13.97 -2.08 6.92
N TRP A 190 -14.09 -3.26 6.34
CA TRP A 190 -15.36 -4.01 6.28
C TRP A 190 -15.61 -4.91 7.50
N GLY A 191 -14.91 -4.67 8.63
CA GLY A 191 -15.16 -5.33 9.91
C GLY A 191 -14.59 -6.75 10.03
N GLY A 192 -13.57 -7.10 9.24
CA GLY A 192 -12.95 -8.43 9.26
C GLY A 192 -12.25 -8.73 10.59
N PHE A 193 -11.39 -7.83 11.06
CA PHE A 193 -10.70 -7.98 12.34
C PHE A 193 -11.66 -7.86 13.53
N ALA A 194 -12.60 -6.90 13.49
CA ALA A 194 -13.60 -6.76 14.55
C ALA A 194 -14.37 -8.08 14.78
N LYS A 195 -14.83 -8.73 13.69
CA LYS A 195 -15.48 -10.04 13.74
C LYS A 195 -14.55 -11.08 14.38
N TYR A 196 -13.31 -11.18 13.90
CA TYR A 196 -12.31 -12.11 14.42
C TYR A 196 -12.07 -11.90 15.93
N ALA A 197 -11.86 -10.67 16.38
CA ALA A 197 -11.55 -10.37 17.77
C ALA A 197 -12.71 -10.73 18.72
N VAL A 198 -13.96 -10.59 18.29
CA VAL A 198 -15.11 -11.01 19.07
C VAL A 198 -15.26 -12.52 19.10
N GLU A 199 -15.18 -13.20 17.96
CA GLU A 199 -15.41 -14.64 17.85
C GLU A 199 -14.27 -15.45 18.45
N GLU A 200 -13.02 -15.10 18.15
CA GLU A 200 -11.87 -15.93 18.51
C GLU A 200 -11.16 -15.50 19.80
N ARG A 201 -11.31 -14.22 20.20
CA ARG A 201 -10.68 -13.69 21.40
C ARG A 201 -11.66 -13.37 22.53
N GLY A 202 -12.96 -13.39 22.27
CA GLY A 202 -13.98 -13.04 23.25
C GLY A 202 -13.97 -11.56 23.66
N ALA A 203 -13.36 -10.70 22.85
CA ALA A 203 -13.26 -9.27 23.11
C ALA A 203 -14.58 -8.54 22.85
N ARG A 204 -14.67 -7.30 23.34
CA ARG A 204 -15.62 -6.29 22.85
C ARG A 204 -14.87 -5.35 21.93
N VAL A 205 -15.46 -4.96 20.81
CA VAL A 205 -14.79 -4.14 19.80
C VAL A 205 -15.59 -2.88 19.51
N THR A 206 -14.92 -1.72 19.55
CA THR A 206 -15.38 -0.49 18.91
C THR A 206 -14.54 -0.27 17.66
N GLY A 207 -15.09 -0.52 16.48
CA GLY A 207 -14.49 -0.21 15.20
C GLY A 207 -14.83 1.20 14.74
N ILE A 208 -13.86 1.94 14.20
CA ILE A 208 -14.13 3.25 13.61
C ILE A 208 -13.67 3.33 12.16
N THR A 209 -14.41 4.06 11.35
CA THR A 209 -14.07 4.38 9.96
C THR A 209 -14.65 5.75 9.59
N ILE A 210 -14.09 6.39 8.58
CA ILE A 210 -14.65 7.62 7.97
C ILE A 210 -15.30 7.33 6.60
N SER A 211 -15.31 6.08 6.15
CA SER A 211 -16.01 5.63 4.95
C SER A 211 -17.42 5.14 5.31
N LYS A 212 -18.43 5.79 4.72
CA LYS A 212 -19.84 5.36 4.92
C LYS A 212 -20.09 3.95 4.37
N GLU A 213 -19.50 3.62 3.22
CA GLU A 213 -19.63 2.29 2.59
C GLU A 213 -19.09 1.19 3.50
N GLN A 214 -17.89 1.39 4.06
CA GLN A 214 -17.29 0.44 5.01
C GLN A 214 -18.13 0.33 6.29
N HIS A 215 -18.56 1.46 6.85
CA HIS A 215 -19.38 1.50 8.05
C HIS A 215 -20.65 0.68 7.90
N ASP A 216 -21.42 0.93 6.84
CA ASP A 216 -22.71 0.25 6.63
C ASP A 216 -22.52 -1.25 6.40
N PHE A 217 -21.49 -1.62 5.62
CA PHE A 217 -21.13 -3.01 5.39
C PHE A 217 -20.69 -3.73 6.67
N ALA A 218 -19.76 -3.14 7.44
CA ALA A 218 -19.23 -3.73 8.65
C ALA A 218 -20.33 -3.93 9.71
N ARG A 219 -21.20 -2.94 9.89
CA ARG A 219 -22.37 -3.08 10.78
C ARG A 219 -23.28 -4.22 10.38
N LYS A 220 -23.60 -4.32 9.08
CA LYS A 220 -24.43 -5.42 8.58
C LYS A 220 -23.76 -6.77 8.81
N ARG A 221 -22.47 -6.90 8.51
CA ARG A 221 -21.67 -8.12 8.73
C ARG A 221 -21.72 -8.57 10.19
N LEU A 222 -21.51 -7.67 11.12
CA LEU A 222 -21.50 -7.97 12.55
C LEU A 222 -22.92 -8.34 13.05
N ALA A 223 -23.95 -7.69 12.55
CA ALA A 223 -25.34 -8.02 12.86
C ALA A 223 -25.73 -9.38 12.31
N ASP A 224 -25.40 -9.69 11.06
CA ASP A 224 -25.67 -10.99 10.43
C ASP A 224 -24.94 -12.15 11.15
N ALA A 225 -23.80 -11.85 11.79
CA ALA A 225 -23.06 -12.80 12.64
C ALA A 225 -23.57 -12.88 14.09
N GLY A 226 -24.58 -12.10 14.48
CA GLY A 226 -25.12 -12.08 15.85
C GLY A 226 -24.17 -11.45 16.88
N LEU A 227 -23.30 -10.52 16.47
CA LEU A 227 -22.24 -9.95 17.31
C LEU A 227 -22.51 -8.52 17.76
N SER A 228 -23.69 -7.95 17.49
CA SER A 228 -24.03 -6.54 17.73
C SER A 228 -24.01 -6.13 19.22
N ASP A 229 -24.08 -7.06 20.14
CA ASP A 229 -23.97 -6.84 21.57
C ASP A 229 -22.51 -6.68 22.06
N ARG A 230 -21.54 -7.13 21.26
CA ARG A 230 -20.11 -7.09 21.58
C ARG A 230 -19.26 -6.31 20.58
N ALA A 231 -19.80 -5.93 19.44
CA ALA A 231 -19.11 -5.13 18.44
C ALA A 231 -19.99 -3.98 17.93
N GLU A 232 -19.47 -2.77 18.02
CA GLU A 232 -20.08 -1.59 17.40
C GLU A 232 -19.15 -0.99 16.33
N VAL A 233 -19.73 -0.37 15.31
CA VAL A 233 -18.99 0.40 14.31
C VAL A 233 -19.49 1.83 14.29
N LYS A 234 -18.56 2.80 14.39
CA LYS A 234 -18.89 4.24 14.38
C LYS A 234 -18.32 4.91 13.14
N LEU A 235 -19.12 5.77 12.52
CA LEU A 235 -18.68 6.65 11.45
C LEU A 235 -18.09 7.93 12.09
N ILE A 236 -16.81 7.87 12.44
CA ILE A 236 -16.13 8.95 13.17
C ILE A 236 -14.64 8.96 12.83
N ASP A 237 -14.03 10.14 12.83
CA ASP A 237 -12.58 10.29 12.73
C ASP A 237 -11.93 10.00 14.09
N TYR A 238 -10.76 9.33 14.09
CA TYR A 238 -10.04 8.98 15.32
C TYR A 238 -9.69 10.22 16.18
N ARG A 239 -9.55 11.38 15.56
CA ARG A 239 -9.27 12.66 16.23
C ARG A 239 -10.43 13.20 17.06
N ASP A 240 -11.63 12.70 16.83
CA ASP A 240 -12.87 13.10 17.53
C ASP A 240 -13.39 12.02 18.47
N LEU A 241 -12.70 10.87 18.53
CA LEU A 241 -13.12 9.77 19.40
C LEU A 241 -12.73 10.06 20.86
N GLU A 242 -13.66 9.79 21.76
CA GLU A 242 -13.44 9.84 23.20
C GLU A 242 -13.57 8.45 23.82
N GLY A 243 -12.96 8.27 24.98
CA GLY A 243 -13.00 7.02 25.74
C GLY A 243 -11.62 6.45 26.05
N ARG A 244 -11.61 5.27 26.68
CA ARG A 244 -10.38 4.53 27.01
C ARG A 244 -10.58 3.05 26.71
N PHE A 245 -9.58 2.44 26.07
CA PHE A 245 -9.61 1.07 25.57
C PHE A 245 -8.47 0.27 26.20
N ASP A 246 -8.72 -1.02 26.43
CA ASP A 246 -7.70 -1.94 26.94
C ASP A 246 -6.62 -2.20 25.89
N LYS A 247 -7.05 -2.30 24.63
CA LYS A 247 -6.17 -2.55 23.48
C LYS A 247 -6.58 -1.63 22.31
N ILE A 248 -5.60 -1.25 21.49
CA ILE A 248 -5.85 -0.52 20.24
C ILE A 248 -5.22 -1.33 19.11
N VAL A 249 -5.95 -1.48 18.00
CA VAL A 249 -5.49 -2.12 16.77
C VAL A 249 -5.74 -1.18 15.59
N SER A 250 -4.80 -1.13 14.66
CA SER A 250 -4.95 -0.40 13.40
C SER A 250 -4.21 -1.14 12.29
N ILE A 251 -4.89 -1.42 11.17
CA ILE A 251 -4.37 -2.24 10.09
C ILE A 251 -4.34 -1.43 8.80
N GLU A 252 -3.12 -1.04 8.36
CA GLU A 252 -2.88 -0.30 7.10
C GLU A 252 -3.80 0.92 6.92
N MET A 253 -3.97 1.68 8.01
CA MET A 253 -4.67 2.95 8.02
C MET A 253 -3.69 4.12 8.17
N PHE A 254 -2.53 3.86 8.82
CA PHE A 254 -1.55 4.89 9.14
C PHE A 254 -1.01 5.60 7.89
N GLU A 255 -0.95 4.90 6.77
CA GLU A 255 -0.54 5.43 5.46
C GLU A 255 -1.43 6.57 4.97
N ALA A 256 -2.69 6.61 5.43
CA ALA A 256 -3.64 7.69 5.11
C ALA A 256 -3.53 8.90 6.06
N VAL A 257 -2.70 8.83 7.10
CA VAL A 257 -2.57 9.92 8.08
C VAL A 257 -1.81 11.13 7.50
N GLY A 258 -0.72 10.88 6.77
CA GLY A 258 0.18 11.91 6.26
C GLY A 258 1.15 12.43 7.31
N GLN A 259 2.39 12.73 6.88
CA GLN A 259 3.51 13.05 7.76
C GLN A 259 3.22 14.18 8.77
N ALA A 260 2.51 15.23 8.34
CA ALA A 260 2.20 16.38 9.19
C ALA A 260 1.29 16.04 10.40
N TYR A 261 0.65 14.85 10.39
CA TYR A 261 -0.32 14.43 11.42
C TYR A 261 0.14 13.19 12.20
N TRP A 262 1.37 12.70 12.00
CA TRP A 262 1.87 11.54 12.73
C TRP A 262 1.88 11.75 14.24
N GLY A 263 2.31 12.95 14.71
CA GLY A 263 2.23 13.32 16.13
C GLY A 263 0.81 13.25 16.66
N THR A 264 -0.15 13.87 15.98
CA THR A 264 -1.58 13.84 16.37
C THR A 264 -2.13 12.41 16.42
N TYR A 265 -1.69 11.52 15.50
CA TYR A 265 -2.13 10.13 15.51
C TYR A 265 -1.62 9.37 16.74
N PHE A 266 -0.32 9.49 17.07
CA PHE A 266 0.23 8.82 18.26
C PHE A 266 -0.28 9.45 19.56
N GLU A 267 -0.50 10.76 19.61
CA GLU A 267 -1.19 11.43 20.74
C GLU A 267 -2.61 10.88 20.95
N ALA A 268 -3.36 10.64 19.87
CA ALA A 268 -4.69 10.02 19.96
C ALA A 268 -4.59 8.58 20.48
N ILE A 269 -3.67 7.76 19.98
CA ILE A 269 -3.42 6.41 20.50
C ILE A 269 -3.10 6.48 22.01
N SER A 270 -2.16 7.33 22.42
CA SER A 270 -1.75 7.46 23.81
C SER A 270 -2.91 7.90 24.70
N SER A 271 -3.75 8.82 24.24
CA SER A 271 -4.90 9.31 25.03
C SER A 271 -6.03 8.30 25.15
N LEU A 272 -6.25 7.48 24.13
CA LEU A 272 -7.31 6.47 24.07
C LEU A 272 -6.90 5.14 24.72
N LEU A 273 -5.60 4.88 24.91
CA LEU A 273 -5.10 3.66 25.52
C LEU A 273 -5.13 3.76 27.05
N LYS A 274 -5.69 2.76 27.73
CA LYS A 274 -5.62 2.65 29.20
C LYS A 274 -4.19 2.45 29.68
N ASP A 275 -3.92 2.76 30.95
CA ASP A 275 -2.64 2.43 31.58
C ASP A 275 -2.43 0.91 31.55
N GLY A 276 -1.23 0.48 31.15
CA GLY A 276 -0.90 -0.94 30.93
C GLY A 276 -1.48 -1.54 29.64
N GLY A 277 -2.22 -0.74 28.86
CA GLY A 277 -2.75 -1.16 27.57
C GLY A 277 -1.67 -1.32 26.50
N ARG A 278 -2.02 -1.97 25.39
CA ARG A 278 -1.16 -2.24 24.24
C ARG A 278 -1.81 -1.75 22.95
N ALA A 279 -1.03 -1.10 22.09
CA ALA A 279 -1.46 -0.69 20.75
C ALA A 279 -0.65 -1.45 19.70
N ALA A 280 -1.30 -2.26 18.88
CA ALA A 280 -0.68 -3.03 17.80
C ALA A 280 -1.12 -2.46 16.44
N LEU A 281 -0.14 -2.04 15.65
CA LEU A 281 -0.36 -1.45 14.33
C LEU A 281 0.25 -2.35 13.26
N GLN A 282 -0.45 -2.53 12.16
CA GLN A 282 0.14 -3.00 10.91
C GLN A 282 0.27 -1.82 9.96
N ALA A 283 1.47 -1.56 9.48
CA ALA A 283 1.74 -0.44 8.58
C ALA A 283 2.80 -0.79 7.52
N ILE A 284 2.62 -0.25 6.33
CA ILE A 284 3.63 -0.30 5.27
C ILE A 284 4.70 0.74 5.58
N THR A 285 5.96 0.34 5.44
CA THR A 285 7.12 1.21 5.65
C THR A 285 7.98 1.28 4.41
N ILE A 286 8.71 2.37 4.24
CA ILE A 286 9.71 2.54 3.18
C ILE A 286 11.10 2.59 3.81
N GLU A 287 12.13 2.15 3.05
CA GLU A 287 13.52 2.30 3.46
C GLU A 287 13.88 3.78 3.68
N ASP A 288 14.66 4.07 4.75
CA ASP A 288 14.93 5.46 5.16
C ASP A 288 15.73 6.22 4.10
N ASP A 289 16.64 5.55 3.39
CA ASP A 289 17.44 6.16 2.31
C ASP A 289 16.55 6.63 1.13
N ALA A 290 15.40 6.00 0.91
CA ALA A 290 14.46 6.38 -0.13
C ALA A 290 13.44 7.44 0.34
N PHE A 291 13.28 7.65 1.66
CA PHE A 291 12.20 8.45 2.23
C PHE A 291 12.19 9.90 1.74
N ASP A 292 13.33 10.59 1.74
CA ASP A 292 13.39 12.00 1.37
C ASP A 292 13.04 12.24 -0.12
N GLU A 293 13.40 11.29 -1.02
CA GLU A 293 12.97 11.34 -2.42
C GLU A 293 11.47 11.07 -2.56
N TYR A 294 10.97 10.04 -1.88
CA TYR A 294 9.56 9.68 -1.87
C TYR A 294 8.63 10.83 -1.41
N VAL A 295 9.03 11.56 -0.35
CA VAL A 295 8.29 12.74 0.13
C VAL A 295 8.34 13.88 -0.89
N ARG A 296 9.49 14.06 -1.54
CA ARG A 296 9.71 15.17 -2.47
C ARG A 296 9.05 14.98 -3.81
N ASP A 297 9.05 13.76 -4.35
CA ASP A 297 8.58 13.44 -5.70
C ASP A 297 7.46 12.38 -5.66
N PRO A 298 6.17 12.80 -5.59
CA PRO A 298 5.04 11.90 -5.53
C PRO A 298 5.04 10.86 -6.65
N ASP A 299 4.87 9.60 -6.27
CA ASP A 299 4.89 8.46 -7.17
C ASP A 299 3.53 8.15 -7.82
N PHE A 300 3.48 7.05 -8.57
CA PHE A 300 2.27 6.55 -9.22
C PHE A 300 1.14 6.25 -8.22
N ILE A 301 1.48 5.66 -7.06
CA ILE A 301 0.51 5.29 -6.02
C ILE A 301 -0.13 6.54 -5.44
N GLN A 302 0.66 7.53 -5.06
CA GLN A 302 0.18 8.79 -4.51
C GLN A 302 -0.63 9.62 -5.51
N ARG A 303 -0.39 9.44 -6.81
CA ARG A 303 -1.10 10.20 -7.85
C ARG A 303 -2.42 9.56 -8.26
N TYR A 304 -2.44 8.25 -8.47
CA TYR A 304 -3.55 7.56 -9.13
C TYR A 304 -4.36 6.65 -8.20
N ILE A 305 -3.76 6.12 -7.12
CA ILE A 305 -4.38 5.10 -6.28
C ILE A 305 -4.75 5.66 -4.92
N PHE A 306 -3.77 6.14 -4.13
CA PHE A 306 -3.96 6.67 -2.78
C PHE A 306 -3.50 8.13 -2.67
N PRO A 307 -4.30 9.08 -3.16
CA PRO A 307 -3.95 10.50 -3.05
C PRO A 307 -3.77 10.92 -1.59
N GLY A 308 -2.62 11.52 -1.28
CA GLY A 308 -2.26 11.92 0.07
C GLY A 308 -1.67 10.79 0.92
N GLY A 309 -1.55 9.57 0.39
CA GLY A 309 -0.87 8.45 1.06
C GLY A 309 0.59 8.78 1.37
N MET A 310 1.07 8.32 2.55
CA MET A 310 2.42 8.59 3.03
C MET A 310 2.94 7.39 3.81
N LEU A 311 3.94 6.71 3.27
CA LEU A 311 4.63 5.62 3.97
C LEU A 311 5.66 6.21 4.94
N PRO A 312 5.70 5.78 6.20
CA PRO A 312 6.77 6.13 7.13
C PRO A 312 8.04 5.31 6.84
N SER A 313 9.19 5.86 7.17
CA SER A 313 10.35 5.04 7.51
C SER A 313 10.46 4.90 9.03
N MET A 314 11.00 3.78 9.51
CA MET A 314 11.04 3.50 10.96
C MET A 314 11.76 4.59 11.77
N PRO A 315 12.93 5.12 11.36
CA PRO A 315 13.60 6.20 12.10
C PRO A 315 12.76 7.47 12.20
N ARG A 316 11.93 7.77 11.21
CA ARG A 316 11.08 8.99 11.21
C ARG A 316 9.88 8.88 12.16
N LEU A 317 9.56 7.69 12.65
CA LEU A 317 8.51 7.47 13.65
C LEU A 317 8.99 7.65 15.09
N GLU A 318 10.29 7.54 15.37
CA GLU A 318 10.83 7.59 16.75
C GLU A 318 10.34 8.81 17.50
N ARG A 319 10.58 10.00 16.96
CA ARG A 319 10.20 11.25 17.61
C ARG A 319 8.69 11.43 17.80
N PRO A 320 7.81 11.24 16.79
CA PRO A 320 6.36 11.33 16.99
C PRO A 320 5.82 10.36 18.05
N VAL A 321 6.42 9.17 18.16
CA VAL A 321 6.05 8.15 19.16
C VAL A 321 6.49 8.60 20.57
N GLU A 322 7.74 9.04 20.73
CA GLU A 322 8.27 9.49 22.01
C GLU A 322 7.56 10.76 22.51
N ASP A 323 7.34 11.75 21.65
CA ASP A 323 6.63 13.00 21.98
C ASP A 323 5.19 12.71 22.46
N ALA A 324 4.55 11.65 21.95
CA ALA A 324 3.23 11.19 22.40
C ALA A 324 3.28 10.38 23.72
N GLY A 325 4.45 10.19 24.32
CA GLY A 325 4.63 9.39 25.54
C GLY A 325 4.46 7.89 25.32
N LEU A 326 4.68 7.41 24.09
CA LEU A 326 4.66 6.01 23.72
C LEU A 326 6.08 5.49 23.51
N LYS A 327 6.21 4.16 23.49
CA LYS A 327 7.45 3.45 23.16
C LYS A 327 7.13 2.29 22.22
N LEU A 328 7.92 2.16 21.17
CA LEU A 328 7.92 0.98 20.29
C LEU A 328 8.63 -0.16 21.04
N MET A 329 7.95 -1.29 21.18
CA MET A 329 8.46 -2.49 21.87
C MET A 329 8.88 -3.58 20.91
N GLU A 330 8.12 -3.78 19.84
CA GLU A 330 8.35 -4.83 18.84
C GLU A 330 8.07 -4.30 17.44
N SER A 331 8.81 -4.83 16.46
CA SER A 331 8.66 -4.52 15.03
C SER A 331 8.96 -5.78 14.22
N ASN A 332 7.93 -6.38 13.64
CA ASN A 332 8.00 -7.64 12.91
C ASN A 332 7.64 -7.41 11.45
N GLY A 333 8.64 -7.48 10.54
CA GLY A 333 8.47 -7.28 9.10
C GLY A 333 8.12 -8.58 8.37
N PHE A 334 7.26 -8.49 7.33
CA PHE A 334 6.83 -9.62 6.51
C PHE A 334 6.45 -9.22 5.07
N GLY A 335 7.21 -8.31 4.46
CA GLY A 335 6.94 -7.75 3.12
C GLY A 335 6.75 -8.77 2.02
N LEU A 336 7.46 -9.92 2.06
CA LEU A 336 7.28 -10.98 1.06
C LEU A 336 5.89 -11.64 1.11
N HIS A 337 5.22 -11.64 2.26
CA HIS A 337 3.83 -12.07 2.37
C HIS A 337 2.89 -11.09 1.67
N TYR A 338 3.23 -9.78 1.71
CA TYR A 338 2.45 -8.81 0.94
C TYR A 338 2.66 -8.96 -0.56
N ALA A 339 3.89 -9.22 -1.01
CA ALA A 339 4.14 -9.52 -2.42
C ALA A 339 3.26 -10.69 -2.91
N ARG A 340 3.16 -11.78 -2.12
CA ARG A 340 2.25 -12.90 -2.42
C ARG A 340 0.78 -12.49 -2.39
N THR A 341 0.36 -11.73 -1.40
CA THR A 341 -1.03 -11.23 -1.29
C THR A 341 -1.43 -10.40 -2.53
N LEU A 342 -0.53 -9.50 -2.98
CA LEU A 342 -0.75 -8.66 -4.16
C LEU A 342 -0.82 -9.49 -5.47
N ALA A 343 0.02 -10.51 -5.59
CA ALA A 343 -0.03 -11.45 -6.71
C ALA A 343 -1.38 -12.20 -6.75
N GLU A 344 -1.84 -12.73 -5.61
CA GLU A 344 -3.14 -13.39 -5.51
C GLU A 344 -4.30 -12.43 -5.80
N TRP A 345 -4.24 -11.19 -5.33
CA TRP A 345 -5.25 -10.17 -5.66
C TRP A 345 -5.27 -9.85 -7.16
N ARG A 346 -4.10 -9.76 -7.81
CA ARG A 346 -4.02 -9.51 -9.26
C ARG A 346 -4.63 -10.65 -10.07
N ASP A 347 -4.34 -11.89 -9.70
CA ASP A 347 -4.90 -13.07 -10.37
C ASP A 347 -6.42 -13.13 -10.22
N ARG A 348 -6.94 -12.87 -9.01
CA ARG A 348 -8.37 -12.81 -8.72
C ARG A 348 -9.06 -11.64 -9.44
N PHE A 349 -8.43 -10.47 -9.46
CA PHE A 349 -8.95 -9.30 -10.20
C PHE A 349 -9.05 -9.61 -11.69
N ASN A 350 -8.02 -10.24 -12.27
CA ASN A 350 -8.03 -10.63 -13.68
C ASN A 350 -9.12 -11.67 -13.99
N ALA A 351 -9.31 -12.63 -13.10
CA ALA A 351 -10.40 -13.61 -13.23
C ALA A 351 -11.80 -12.96 -13.13
N ALA A 352 -11.96 -11.95 -12.28
CA ALA A 352 -13.22 -11.23 -12.09
C ALA A 352 -13.49 -10.18 -13.18
N TRP A 353 -12.46 -9.72 -13.90
CA TRP A 353 -12.54 -8.62 -14.86
C TRP A 353 -13.66 -8.74 -15.90
N PRO A 354 -13.95 -9.90 -16.53
CA PRO A 354 -15.04 -10.01 -17.49
C PRO A 354 -16.42 -9.65 -16.92
N GLY A 355 -16.60 -9.81 -15.60
CA GLY A 355 -17.81 -9.40 -14.88
C GLY A 355 -17.84 -7.91 -14.55
N LEU A 356 -16.69 -7.33 -14.24
CA LEU A 356 -16.52 -5.93 -13.85
C LEU A 356 -16.59 -4.95 -15.04
N ALA A 357 -16.12 -5.38 -16.22
CA ALA A 357 -15.97 -4.54 -17.40
C ALA A 357 -17.29 -4.10 -18.05
N LYS A 358 -18.44 -4.62 -17.61
CA LYS A 358 -19.70 -4.49 -18.36
C LYS A 358 -20.26 -3.08 -18.38
N ASP A 359 -20.05 -2.21 -17.38
CA ASP A 359 -20.71 -0.92 -17.29
C ASP A 359 -19.96 0.23 -16.59
N LYS A 360 -18.82 -0.02 -15.95
CA LYS A 360 -18.16 1.01 -15.10
C LYS A 360 -16.69 1.24 -15.37
N PHE A 361 -15.97 0.26 -15.92
CA PHE A 361 -14.50 0.29 -16.00
C PHE A 361 -14.01 0.03 -17.42
N ASP A 362 -13.10 0.87 -17.90
CA ASP A 362 -12.47 0.74 -19.21
C ASP A 362 -11.12 -0.01 -19.12
N MET A 363 -10.51 -0.28 -20.28
CA MET A 363 -9.21 -0.95 -20.35
C MET A 363 -8.08 -0.17 -19.70
N ARG A 364 -8.17 1.18 -19.70
CA ARG A 364 -7.18 2.03 -19.02
C ARG A 364 -7.23 1.84 -17.51
N PHE A 365 -8.45 1.73 -16.93
CA PHE A 365 -8.65 1.40 -15.53
C PHE A 365 -8.09 0.00 -15.20
N LYS A 366 -8.36 -1.01 -16.07
CA LYS A 366 -7.80 -2.36 -15.88
C LYS A 366 -6.28 -2.33 -15.78
N ARG A 367 -5.63 -1.71 -16.77
CA ARG A 367 -4.16 -1.58 -16.80
C ARG A 367 -3.62 -0.82 -15.60
N MET A 368 -4.32 0.23 -15.17
CA MET A 368 -3.96 0.98 -13.96
C MET A 368 -4.00 0.10 -12.72
N TRP A 369 -5.05 -0.72 -12.55
CA TRP A 369 -5.21 -1.57 -11.39
C TRP A 369 -4.21 -2.72 -11.36
N GLU A 370 -3.98 -3.36 -12.51
CA GLU A 370 -2.93 -4.38 -12.68
C GLU A 370 -1.52 -3.81 -12.40
N LEU A 371 -1.26 -2.61 -12.92
CA LEU A 371 0.00 -1.91 -12.66
C LEU A 371 0.15 -1.60 -11.17
N TYR A 372 -0.90 -1.12 -10.50
CA TYR A 372 -0.87 -0.85 -9.08
C TYR A 372 -0.46 -2.09 -8.27
N LEU A 373 -1.15 -3.22 -8.48
CA LEU A 373 -0.86 -4.45 -7.76
C LEU A 373 0.56 -4.94 -8.05
N SER A 374 1.00 -4.88 -9.32
CA SER A 374 2.34 -5.28 -9.73
C SER A 374 3.43 -4.32 -9.23
N TYR A 375 3.14 -3.00 -9.16
CA TYR A 375 4.06 -1.98 -8.68
C TYR A 375 4.39 -2.20 -7.19
N CYS A 376 3.35 -2.41 -6.40
CA CYS A 376 3.54 -2.72 -4.98
C CYS A 376 4.21 -4.08 -4.79
N GLU A 377 3.81 -5.13 -5.53
CA GLU A 377 4.46 -6.46 -5.48
C GLU A 377 5.97 -6.36 -5.76
N GLY A 378 6.36 -5.67 -6.83
CA GLY A 378 7.78 -5.47 -7.17
C GLY A 378 8.54 -4.69 -6.10
N GLY A 379 7.92 -3.66 -5.51
CA GLY A 379 8.49 -2.89 -4.40
C GLY A 379 8.76 -3.73 -3.15
N PHE A 380 7.83 -4.62 -2.78
CA PHE A 380 8.02 -5.56 -1.66
C PHE A 380 9.07 -6.63 -1.98
N ARG A 381 9.10 -7.18 -3.19
CA ARG A 381 10.11 -8.16 -3.61
C ARG A 381 11.52 -7.58 -3.59
N ALA A 382 11.67 -6.34 -4.01
CA ALA A 382 12.95 -5.63 -4.01
C ALA A 382 13.38 -5.14 -2.62
N GLY A 383 12.50 -5.21 -1.61
CA GLY A 383 12.79 -4.74 -0.25
C GLY A 383 12.80 -3.21 -0.09
N MET A 384 12.34 -2.44 -1.11
CA MET A 384 12.20 -0.98 -1.01
C MET A 384 11.12 -0.58 0.00
N ILE A 385 10.06 -1.39 0.08
CA ILE A 385 8.98 -1.27 1.05
C ILE A 385 8.81 -2.58 1.80
N ASP A 386 8.38 -2.47 3.05
CA ASP A 386 8.06 -3.60 3.92
C ASP A 386 6.70 -3.36 4.58
N VAL A 387 6.05 -4.40 5.08
CA VAL A 387 4.90 -4.28 5.98
C VAL A 387 5.29 -4.83 7.33
N LYS A 388 4.97 -4.07 8.38
CA LYS A 388 5.38 -4.40 9.74
C LYS A 388 4.20 -4.42 10.69
N GLN A 389 4.21 -5.38 11.63
CA GLN A 389 3.39 -5.32 12.82
C GLN A 389 4.24 -4.73 13.96
N LEU A 390 3.73 -3.63 14.52
CA LEU A 390 4.41 -2.77 15.48
C LEU A 390 3.64 -2.75 16.80
N LEU A 391 4.33 -2.95 17.92
CA LEU A 391 3.75 -2.88 19.26
C LEU A 391 4.17 -1.60 19.96
N PHE A 392 3.20 -0.83 20.41
CA PHE A 392 3.40 0.37 21.21
C PHE A 392 2.78 0.22 22.61
N VAL A 393 3.46 0.77 23.61
CA VAL A 393 2.98 0.88 24.99
C VAL A 393 3.29 2.30 25.52
N HIS A 394 2.65 2.69 26.63
CA HIS A 394 3.03 3.93 27.30
C HIS A 394 4.48 3.87 27.80
N ASN A 395 5.23 4.95 27.56
CA ASN A 395 6.61 5.10 28.03
C ASN A 395 6.67 5.57 29.50
N ARG A 396 5.71 5.13 30.34
CA ARG A 396 5.76 5.43 31.78
C ARG A 396 6.42 4.27 32.50
N PRO A 397 7.31 4.54 33.51
CA PRO A 397 7.68 3.49 34.44
C PRO A 397 6.36 2.95 35.02
N THR A 398 6.14 1.65 34.93
CA THR A 398 5.09 0.98 35.68
C THR A 398 5.31 1.38 37.13
N GLY A 399 4.47 2.28 37.64
CA GLY A 399 4.53 2.76 39.01
C GLY A 399 4.51 1.57 39.93
N GLY A 400 5.55 1.47 40.76
CA GLY A 400 5.65 0.48 41.83
C GLY A 400 4.58 0.76 42.89
#